data_54df22427b711c5acd90a2901b1de299
#
_entry.id   54df22427b711c5acd90a2901b1de299
#
_cell.length_a   1.000
_cell.length_b   1.000
_cell.length_c   1.000
_cell.angle_alpha   90.00
_cell.angle_beta   90.00
_cell.angle_gamma   90.00
#
_symmetry.space_group_name_H-M   'P 1'
#
loop_
_entity.id
_entity.type
_entity.pdbx_description
1 polymer ?
#
loop_
_entity_poly.entity_id
_entity_poly.type
_entity_poly.pdbx_seq_one_letter_code
_entity_poly.pdbx_strand_id
1 'polypeptide(L)'
;EPEPKPDPEYPVTVGNVTLTEAPTAVVSLSPATTEMVYDLGYGELLVGVSEYCTAPAAAVAKPRMGSAYQPEVEKIKASGATLVLCTVQPTESTLTELQQAGAQVLVLPRADSVEGIKQNYRALGGLLAGNVTGTAAAETVSTAIDSKLAEATAALSRMAAVPDATLLISYPYRMATGDTLEGQLLAQVGFHCSGADYTNWLYPESELRALEPDVIFCAEADEVETVKQSYEYKVVAAVKNDKVMAIDFTAFQNQSLRMFDTLAEMAKFTAAEPAEA
;
A
#
# COMPACT_ATOMS: atom_id res chain seq x y z
N GLU A 1 17.79 10.34 46.07
CA GLU A 1 17.94 9.69 44.77
C GLU A 1 17.38 10.66 43.70
N PRO A 2 18.10 10.90 42.60
CA PRO A 2 17.54 11.72 41.53
C PRO A 2 16.31 11.03 40.94
N GLU A 3 15.23 11.76 40.73
CA GLU A 3 14.05 11.24 40.08
C GLU A 3 14.45 10.61 38.73
N PRO A 4 13.95 9.41 38.41
CA PRO A 4 14.24 8.77 37.11
C PRO A 4 13.86 9.71 35.98
N LYS A 5 14.81 10.02 35.09
CA LYS A 5 14.50 10.81 33.89
C LYS A 5 13.43 10.05 33.12
N PRO A 6 12.36 10.74 32.64
CA PRO A 6 11.34 10.10 31.82
C PRO A 6 12.01 9.42 30.63
N ASP A 7 11.54 8.24 30.28
CA ASP A 7 11.99 7.52 29.08
C ASP A 7 11.65 8.40 27.86
N PRO A 8 12.64 8.83 27.07
CA PRO A 8 12.36 9.63 25.87
C PRO A 8 11.58 8.87 24.81
N GLU A 9 11.54 7.53 24.88
CA GLU A 9 10.85 6.67 23.90
C GLU A 9 9.37 6.54 24.21
N TYR A 10 8.95 6.46 25.47
CA TYR A 10 7.57 6.23 25.87
C TYR A 10 7.13 7.20 26.98
N PRO A 11 5.79 7.45 27.16
CA PRO A 11 4.66 6.85 26.46
C PRO A 11 4.47 7.36 25.02
N VAL A 12 3.87 6.52 24.16
CA VAL A 12 3.43 6.89 22.80
C VAL A 12 1.93 6.69 22.69
N THR A 13 1.23 7.69 22.15
CA THR A 13 -0.22 7.64 21.91
C THR A 13 -0.50 7.83 20.42
N VAL A 14 -1.24 6.89 19.83
CA VAL A 14 -1.76 6.96 18.45
C VAL A 14 -3.23 6.59 18.45
N GLY A 15 -4.08 7.52 18.08
CA GLY A 15 -5.53 7.33 18.16
C GLY A 15 -5.98 7.00 19.58
N ASN A 16 -6.57 5.84 19.75
CA ASN A 16 -7.06 5.33 21.04
C ASN A 16 -6.06 4.40 21.76
N VAL A 17 -4.88 4.17 21.19
CA VAL A 17 -3.84 3.29 21.74
C VAL A 17 -2.78 4.12 22.44
N THR A 18 -2.48 3.80 23.69
CA THR A 18 -1.35 4.37 24.43
C THR A 18 -0.49 3.24 24.96
N LEU A 19 0.76 3.21 24.51
CA LEU A 19 1.77 2.29 25.02
C LEU A 19 2.72 3.03 25.96
N THR A 20 3.03 2.43 27.11
CA THR A 20 4.00 2.93 28.09
C THR A 20 5.37 2.30 27.94
N GLU A 21 5.48 1.28 27.10
CA GLU A 21 6.70 0.54 26.76
C GLU A 21 6.55 -0.10 25.37
N ALA A 22 7.65 -0.56 24.79
CA ALA A 22 7.64 -1.24 23.48
C ALA A 22 6.80 -2.54 23.53
N PRO A 23 5.95 -2.81 22.51
CA PRO A 23 5.24 -4.07 22.44
C PRO A 23 6.23 -5.22 22.18
N THR A 24 6.05 -6.34 22.89
CA THR A 24 6.89 -7.53 22.73
C THR A 24 6.32 -8.53 21.73
N ALA A 25 5.04 -8.45 21.44
CA ALA A 25 4.34 -9.36 20.54
C ALA A 25 3.22 -8.58 19.82
N VAL A 26 3.26 -8.59 18.51
CA VAL A 26 2.32 -7.86 17.64
C VAL A 26 1.63 -8.84 16.69
N VAL A 27 0.31 -8.68 16.51
CA VAL A 27 -0.45 -9.36 15.45
C VAL A 27 -0.90 -8.32 14.44
N SER A 28 -0.71 -8.60 13.16
CA SER A 28 -1.19 -7.76 12.06
C SER A 28 -2.31 -8.48 11.30
N LEU A 29 -3.51 -7.92 11.30
CA LEU A 29 -4.68 -8.47 10.62
C LEU A 29 -4.90 -7.89 9.21
N SER A 30 -3.85 -7.27 8.63
CA SER A 30 -3.88 -6.69 7.30
C SER A 30 -2.54 -6.86 6.59
N PRO A 31 -2.52 -7.18 5.27
CA PRO A 31 -1.28 -7.15 4.49
C PRO A 31 -0.56 -5.80 4.57
N ALA A 32 -1.30 -4.70 4.48
CA ALA A 32 -0.74 -3.34 4.53
C ALA A 32 0.06 -3.09 5.82
N THR A 33 -0.54 -3.30 7.00
CA THR A 33 0.16 -3.10 8.27
C THR A 33 1.28 -4.12 8.49
N THR A 34 1.16 -5.33 7.93
CA THR A 34 2.24 -6.32 7.96
C THR A 34 3.46 -5.82 7.19
N GLU A 35 3.28 -5.37 5.95
CA GLU A 35 4.37 -4.85 5.13
C GLU A 35 5.00 -3.62 5.79
N MET A 36 4.19 -2.68 6.32
CA MET A 36 4.69 -1.50 7.03
C MET A 36 5.56 -1.84 8.25
N VAL A 37 5.20 -2.87 9.02
CA VAL A 37 6.03 -3.33 10.16
C VAL A 37 7.38 -3.86 9.68
N TYR A 38 7.40 -4.58 8.54
CA TYR A 38 8.67 -5.05 7.94
C TYR A 38 9.49 -3.90 7.38
N ASP A 39 8.87 -2.94 6.69
CA ASP A 39 9.54 -1.75 6.14
C ASP A 39 10.23 -0.91 7.24
N LEU A 40 9.59 -0.85 8.42
CA LEU A 40 10.15 -0.19 9.61
C LEU A 40 11.28 -1.01 10.28
N GLY A 41 11.52 -2.26 9.86
CA GLY A 41 12.55 -3.13 10.44
C GLY A 41 12.10 -3.93 11.67
N TYR A 42 10.81 -3.91 12.02
CA TYR A 42 10.29 -4.56 13.24
C TYR A 42 9.52 -5.86 12.96
N GLY A 43 9.76 -6.52 11.83
CA GLY A 43 9.09 -7.77 11.43
C GLY A 43 9.19 -8.90 12.45
N GLU A 44 10.24 -8.92 13.28
CA GLU A 44 10.41 -9.93 14.33
C GLU A 44 9.39 -9.80 15.46
N LEU A 45 8.83 -8.61 15.70
CA LEU A 45 7.75 -8.41 16.67
C LEU A 45 6.44 -9.11 16.27
N LEU A 46 6.26 -9.40 14.96
CA LEU A 46 5.05 -10.06 14.48
C LEU A 46 5.04 -11.53 14.90
N VAL A 47 4.12 -11.90 15.77
CA VAL A 47 3.85 -13.29 16.19
C VAL A 47 2.75 -13.94 15.36
N GLY A 48 2.03 -13.14 14.55
CA GLY A 48 1.01 -13.62 13.63
C GLY A 48 0.57 -12.55 12.64
N VAL A 49 0.07 -13.00 11.51
CA VAL A 49 -0.31 -12.13 10.37
C VAL A 49 -1.67 -12.52 9.80
N SER A 50 -2.24 -11.63 8.99
CA SER A 50 -3.49 -11.90 8.27
C SER A 50 -3.37 -13.10 7.33
N GLU A 51 -4.47 -13.81 7.13
CA GLU A 51 -4.58 -14.88 6.13
C GLU A 51 -4.30 -14.40 4.69
N TYR A 52 -4.50 -13.12 4.41
CA TYR A 52 -4.28 -12.51 3.11
C TYR A 52 -2.84 -12.01 2.88
N CYS A 53 -1.94 -12.17 3.85
CA CYS A 53 -0.55 -11.75 3.67
C CYS A 53 0.19 -12.66 2.69
N THR A 54 0.64 -12.08 1.58
CA THR A 54 1.42 -12.74 0.52
C THR A 54 2.88 -12.28 0.50
N ALA A 55 3.21 -11.22 1.21
CA ALA A 55 4.54 -10.62 1.29
C ALA A 55 4.77 -9.93 2.66
N PRO A 56 6.04 -9.71 3.04
CA PRO A 56 7.23 -10.36 2.46
C PRO A 56 7.30 -11.86 2.79
N ALA A 57 8.24 -12.61 2.19
CA ALA A 57 8.35 -14.05 2.41
C ALA A 57 8.44 -14.44 3.90
N ALA A 58 9.12 -13.62 4.71
CA ALA A 58 9.21 -13.84 6.16
C ALA A 58 7.85 -13.71 6.87
N ALA A 59 6.93 -12.85 6.38
CA ALA A 59 5.58 -12.76 6.90
C ALA A 59 4.72 -13.96 6.51
N VAL A 60 4.91 -14.48 5.29
CA VAL A 60 4.17 -15.64 4.79
C VAL A 60 4.37 -16.88 5.67
N ALA A 61 5.55 -17.01 6.29
CA ALA A 61 5.89 -18.11 7.18
C ALA A 61 5.30 -17.99 8.59
N LYS A 62 4.72 -16.82 8.95
CA LYS A 62 4.16 -16.61 10.30
C LYS A 62 2.76 -17.22 10.46
N PRO A 63 2.33 -17.54 11.69
CA PRO A 63 0.99 -18.06 11.98
C PRO A 63 -0.12 -17.15 11.41
N ARG A 64 -1.17 -17.76 10.85
CA ARG A 64 -2.33 -17.06 10.32
C ARG A 64 -3.34 -16.79 11.43
N MET A 65 -3.78 -15.52 11.56
CA MET A 65 -4.64 -15.03 12.62
C MET A 65 -6.01 -14.57 12.12
N GLY A 66 -6.39 -15.02 10.92
CA GLY A 66 -7.61 -14.56 10.23
C GLY A 66 -7.42 -13.20 9.57
N SER A 67 -8.45 -12.38 9.56
CA SER A 67 -8.44 -11.03 9.00
C SER A 67 -9.09 -10.03 9.96
N ALA A 68 -9.03 -8.73 9.62
CA ALA A 68 -9.71 -7.70 10.42
C ALA A 68 -11.24 -7.90 10.48
N TYR A 69 -11.84 -8.53 9.47
CA TYR A 69 -13.29 -8.85 9.44
C TYR A 69 -13.63 -10.15 10.19
N GLN A 70 -12.72 -11.12 10.20
CA GLN A 70 -12.88 -12.43 10.80
C GLN A 70 -11.59 -12.83 11.53
N PRO A 71 -11.25 -12.18 12.65
CA PRO A 71 -10.04 -12.52 13.40
C PRO A 71 -10.22 -13.81 14.18
N GLU A 72 -9.16 -14.62 14.22
CA GLU A 72 -9.12 -15.83 15.05
C GLU A 72 -8.74 -15.47 16.49
N VAL A 73 -9.71 -14.88 17.23
CA VAL A 73 -9.49 -14.26 18.55
C VAL A 73 -8.76 -15.18 19.53
N GLU A 74 -9.12 -16.47 19.58
CA GLU A 74 -8.47 -17.43 20.49
C GLU A 74 -7.00 -17.69 20.13
N LYS A 75 -6.65 -17.68 18.83
CA LYS A 75 -5.24 -17.76 18.42
C LYS A 75 -4.46 -16.49 18.78
N ILE A 76 -5.10 -15.34 18.60
CA ILE A 76 -4.49 -14.05 18.96
C ILE A 76 -4.22 -14.00 20.47
N LYS A 77 -5.17 -14.38 21.30
CA LYS A 77 -4.99 -14.50 22.76
C LYS A 77 -3.84 -15.45 23.13
N ALA A 78 -3.85 -16.64 22.51
CA ALA A 78 -2.82 -17.64 22.77
C ALA A 78 -1.41 -17.20 22.33
N SER A 79 -1.30 -16.29 21.37
CA SER A 79 0.00 -15.75 20.92
C SER A 79 0.65 -14.79 21.90
N GLY A 80 -0.08 -14.29 22.89
CA GLY A 80 0.40 -13.29 23.85
C GLY A 80 0.58 -11.90 23.24
N ALA A 81 -0.08 -11.61 22.11
CA ALA A 81 -0.01 -10.31 21.46
C ALA A 81 -0.50 -9.20 22.39
N THR A 82 0.29 -8.15 22.55
CA THR A 82 -0.05 -6.94 23.32
C THR A 82 -0.57 -5.81 22.43
N LEU A 83 -0.29 -5.90 21.12
CA LEU A 83 -0.78 -4.96 20.11
C LEU A 83 -1.32 -5.73 18.90
N VAL A 84 -2.53 -5.34 18.45
CA VAL A 84 -3.16 -5.85 17.23
C VAL A 84 -3.35 -4.69 16.26
N LEU A 85 -2.87 -4.86 15.03
CA LEU A 85 -2.94 -3.87 13.96
C LEU A 85 -4.02 -4.23 12.95
N CYS A 86 -4.89 -3.29 12.65
CA CYS A 86 -5.96 -3.43 11.67
C CYS A 86 -5.99 -2.22 10.71
N THR A 87 -6.56 -2.38 9.53
CA THR A 87 -6.86 -1.26 8.61
C THR A 87 -8.34 -0.89 8.60
N VAL A 88 -9.18 -1.76 9.16
CA VAL A 88 -10.61 -1.53 9.34
C VAL A 88 -11.00 -1.84 10.78
N GLN A 89 -12.05 -1.18 11.26
CA GLN A 89 -12.54 -1.35 12.63
C GLN A 89 -13.14 -2.76 12.81
N PRO A 90 -12.59 -3.58 13.74
CA PRO A 90 -13.23 -4.84 14.13
C PRO A 90 -14.59 -4.59 14.82
N THR A 91 -15.40 -5.62 14.95
CA THR A 91 -16.66 -5.51 15.68
C THR A 91 -16.42 -5.17 17.16
N GLU A 92 -17.41 -4.55 17.79
CA GLU A 92 -17.32 -4.16 19.21
C GLU A 92 -17.08 -5.37 20.12
N SER A 93 -17.71 -6.52 19.81
CA SER A 93 -17.46 -7.78 20.50
C SER A 93 -15.99 -8.21 20.40
N THR A 94 -15.45 -8.23 19.19
CA THR A 94 -14.04 -8.58 18.94
C THR A 94 -13.08 -7.66 19.68
N LEU A 95 -13.33 -6.34 19.63
CA LEU A 95 -12.50 -5.38 20.36
C LEU A 95 -12.50 -5.66 21.87
N THR A 96 -13.70 -5.88 22.43
CA THR A 96 -13.86 -6.18 23.85
C THR A 96 -13.10 -7.46 24.25
N GLU A 97 -13.20 -8.50 23.45
CA GLU A 97 -12.51 -9.78 23.71
C GLU A 97 -10.98 -9.65 23.64
N LEU A 98 -10.45 -8.92 22.65
CA LEU A 98 -9.02 -8.66 22.54
C LEU A 98 -8.50 -7.80 23.69
N GLN A 99 -9.24 -6.76 24.08
CA GLN A 99 -8.88 -5.89 25.21
C GLN A 99 -8.91 -6.65 26.54
N GLN A 100 -9.91 -7.54 26.76
CA GLN A 100 -9.93 -8.40 27.94
C GLN A 100 -8.76 -9.38 27.98
N ALA A 101 -8.19 -9.73 26.82
CA ALA A 101 -6.96 -10.54 26.74
C ALA A 101 -5.67 -9.71 26.93
N GLY A 102 -5.78 -8.40 27.16
CA GLY A 102 -4.65 -7.51 27.37
C GLY A 102 -4.07 -6.90 26.08
N ALA A 103 -4.65 -7.15 24.92
CA ALA A 103 -4.21 -6.58 23.66
C ALA A 103 -4.86 -5.20 23.39
N GLN A 104 -4.05 -4.22 23.03
CA GLN A 104 -4.56 -2.96 22.46
C GLN A 104 -4.75 -3.12 20.95
N VAL A 105 -5.80 -2.52 20.38
CA VAL A 105 -6.11 -2.62 18.96
C VAL A 105 -5.96 -1.25 18.32
N LEU A 106 -5.00 -1.13 17.41
CA LEU A 106 -4.83 0.05 16.57
C LEU A 106 -5.51 -0.18 15.22
N VAL A 107 -6.40 0.73 14.87
CA VAL A 107 -6.92 0.84 13.51
C VAL A 107 -6.16 1.92 12.78
N LEU A 108 -5.39 1.54 11.77
CA LEU A 108 -4.62 2.43 10.92
C LEU A 108 -5.34 2.53 9.55
N PRO A 109 -6.15 3.55 9.34
CA PRO A 109 -6.96 3.64 8.12
C PRO A 109 -6.10 3.88 6.90
N ARG A 110 -6.64 3.50 5.74
CA ARG A 110 -6.03 3.80 4.46
C ARG A 110 -5.83 5.32 4.31
N ALA A 111 -4.65 5.74 3.93
CA ALA A 111 -4.35 7.14 3.65
C ALA A 111 -4.88 7.55 2.26
N ASP A 112 -5.16 8.82 2.09
CA ASP A 112 -5.61 9.45 0.85
C ASP A 112 -4.49 10.21 0.10
N SER A 113 -3.29 10.22 0.68
CA SER A 113 -2.13 10.94 0.15
C SER A 113 -0.82 10.29 0.56
N VAL A 114 0.26 10.61 -0.16
CA VAL A 114 1.63 10.18 0.19
C VAL A 114 2.02 10.65 1.58
N GLU A 115 1.67 11.90 1.94
CA GLU A 115 1.97 12.41 3.28
C GLU A 115 1.18 11.65 4.36
N GLY A 116 -0.08 11.29 4.09
CA GLY A 116 -0.87 10.43 4.98
C GLY A 116 -0.22 9.04 5.17
N ILE A 117 0.33 8.45 4.11
CA ILE A 117 1.10 7.19 4.20
C ILE A 117 2.31 7.38 5.11
N LYS A 118 3.10 8.45 4.93
CA LYS A 118 4.26 8.75 5.78
C LYS A 118 3.86 8.98 7.24
N GLN A 119 2.72 9.63 7.49
CA GLN A 119 2.17 9.81 8.83
C GLN A 119 1.78 8.47 9.47
N ASN A 120 1.21 7.54 8.69
CA ASN A 120 0.93 6.18 9.16
C ASN A 120 2.23 5.45 9.57
N TYR A 121 3.32 5.59 8.80
CA TYR A 121 4.62 5.04 9.19
C TYR A 121 5.16 5.67 10.46
N ARG A 122 5.07 7.00 10.64
CA ARG A 122 5.49 7.68 11.88
C ARG A 122 4.69 7.20 13.08
N ALA A 123 3.37 7.10 12.93
CA ALA A 123 2.49 6.62 13.98
C ALA A 123 2.83 5.18 14.39
N LEU A 124 2.98 4.29 13.40
CA LEU A 124 3.29 2.89 13.64
C LEU A 124 4.71 2.72 14.21
N GLY A 125 5.71 3.41 13.66
CA GLY A 125 7.09 3.41 14.15
C GLY A 125 7.17 3.85 15.61
N GLY A 126 6.50 4.94 15.95
CA GLY A 126 6.42 5.43 17.33
C GLY A 126 5.86 4.40 18.29
N LEU A 127 4.76 3.71 17.94
CA LEU A 127 4.20 2.65 18.78
C LEU A 127 5.14 1.45 18.92
N LEU A 128 5.84 1.05 17.85
CA LEU A 128 6.68 -0.14 17.84
C LEU A 128 8.02 0.07 18.57
N ALA A 129 8.60 1.28 18.52
CA ALA A 129 9.96 1.51 19.02
C ALA A 129 10.16 2.88 19.70
N GLY A 130 9.07 3.60 19.99
CA GLY A 130 9.13 4.85 20.74
C GLY A 130 9.32 6.11 19.90
N ASN A 131 9.28 7.25 20.60
CA ASN A 131 9.22 8.58 19.97
C ASN A 131 10.51 8.94 19.20
N VAL A 132 11.65 8.45 19.60
CA VAL A 132 12.95 8.76 18.97
C VAL A 132 13.31 7.70 17.95
N THR A 133 13.45 6.45 18.40
CA THR A 133 13.89 5.33 17.56
C THR A 133 12.87 5.00 16.47
N GLY A 134 11.58 4.91 16.83
CA GLY A 134 10.51 4.63 15.88
C GLY A 134 10.30 5.75 14.86
N THR A 135 10.46 7.01 15.28
CA THR A 135 10.40 8.16 14.36
C THR A 135 11.58 8.12 13.37
N ALA A 136 12.80 7.82 13.83
CA ALA A 136 13.96 7.70 12.95
C ALA A 136 13.80 6.59 11.91
N ALA A 137 13.22 5.44 12.30
CA ALA A 137 12.88 4.37 11.36
C ALA A 137 11.87 4.85 10.31
N ALA A 138 10.81 5.56 10.73
CA ALA A 138 9.80 6.10 9.82
C ALA A 138 10.36 7.17 8.87
N GLU A 139 11.29 8.01 9.30
CA GLU A 139 11.98 8.97 8.43
C GLU A 139 12.86 8.26 7.38
N THR A 140 13.46 7.13 7.73
CA THR A 140 14.19 6.29 6.77
C THR A 140 13.24 5.78 5.67
N VAL A 141 12.07 5.26 6.05
CA VAL A 141 11.04 4.82 5.10
C VAL A 141 10.51 6.01 4.28
N SER A 142 10.25 7.15 4.91
CA SER A 142 9.81 8.37 4.22
C SER A 142 10.80 8.81 3.14
N THR A 143 12.09 8.75 3.44
CA THR A 143 13.17 9.05 2.48
C THR A 143 13.20 8.04 1.32
N ALA A 144 12.96 6.75 1.60
CA ALA A 144 12.86 5.72 0.57
C ALA A 144 11.65 5.98 -0.35
N ILE A 145 10.50 6.35 0.20
CA ILE A 145 9.31 6.74 -0.57
C ILE A 145 9.65 7.91 -1.52
N ASP A 146 10.26 8.98 -0.99
CA ASP A 146 10.63 10.15 -1.79
C ASP A 146 11.61 9.79 -2.91
N SER A 147 12.57 8.91 -2.62
CA SER A 147 13.52 8.40 -3.62
C SER A 147 12.81 7.65 -4.75
N LYS A 148 11.83 6.82 -4.44
CA LYS A 148 11.06 6.07 -5.45
C LYS A 148 10.17 6.98 -6.30
N LEU A 149 9.53 7.97 -5.69
CA LEU A 149 8.77 8.99 -6.42
C LEU A 149 9.69 9.79 -7.37
N ALA A 150 10.87 10.20 -6.90
CA ALA A 150 11.85 10.89 -7.72
C ALA A 150 12.37 10.01 -8.87
N GLU A 151 12.58 8.71 -8.62
CA GLU A 151 12.98 7.72 -9.65
C GLU A 151 11.92 7.62 -10.75
N ALA A 152 10.64 7.48 -10.38
CA ALA A 152 9.52 7.42 -11.31
C ALA A 152 9.41 8.72 -12.14
N THR A 153 9.43 9.87 -11.46
CA THR A 153 9.40 11.18 -12.13
C THR A 153 10.57 11.37 -13.09
N ALA A 154 11.79 10.98 -12.69
CA ALA A 154 12.98 11.11 -13.54
C ALA A 154 12.91 10.20 -14.78
N ALA A 155 12.28 9.03 -14.69
CA ALA A 155 12.06 8.16 -15.85
C ALA A 155 11.15 8.84 -16.88
N LEU A 156 10.02 9.37 -16.44
CA LEU A 156 9.01 9.99 -17.32
C LEU A 156 9.44 11.35 -17.86
N SER A 157 10.22 12.14 -17.10
CA SER A 157 10.68 13.47 -17.52
C SER A 157 11.62 13.44 -18.75
N ARG A 158 12.12 12.26 -19.13
CA ARG A 158 12.95 12.07 -20.33
C ARG A 158 12.11 11.87 -21.59
N MET A 159 10.82 11.65 -21.45
CA MET A 159 9.92 11.46 -22.58
C MET A 159 9.62 12.79 -23.26
N ALA A 160 9.38 12.76 -24.57
CA ALA A 160 9.11 13.95 -25.35
C ALA A 160 7.73 14.58 -25.06
N ALA A 161 6.81 13.79 -24.54
CA ALA A 161 5.47 14.21 -24.12
C ALA A 161 5.05 13.50 -22.83
N VAL A 162 4.11 14.08 -22.10
CA VAL A 162 3.49 13.45 -20.93
C VAL A 162 2.69 12.23 -21.42
N PRO A 163 3.02 11.01 -20.95
CA PRO A 163 2.30 9.82 -21.40
C PRO A 163 0.91 9.70 -20.76
N ASP A 164 -0.08 9.33 -21.58
CA ASP A 164 -1.42 9.01 -21.09
C ASP A 164 -1.45 7.57 -20.56
N ALA A 165 -1.83 7.39 -19.29
CA ALA A 165 -1.79 6.11 -18.60
C ALA A 165 -3.17 5.68 -18.13
N THR A 166 -3.58 4.48 -18.54
CA THR A 166 -4.75 3.78 -18.00
C THR A 166 -4.31 2.70 -17.03
N LEU A 167 -4.77 2.76 -15.79
CA LEU A 167 -4.60 1.68 -14.80
C LEU A 167 -5.95 0.98 -14.61
N LEU A 168 -6.09 -0.19 -15.24
CA LEU A 168 -7.28 -1.05 -15.13
C LEU A 168 -7.20 -1.92 -13.87
N ILE A 169 -8.24 -1.86 -13.04
CA ILE A 169 -8.45 -2.79 -11.94
C ILE A 169 -9.39 -3.94 -12.33
N SER A 170 -10.15 -3.77 -13.39
CA SER A 170 -10.93 -4.81 -14.06
C SER A 170 -11.37 -4.29 -15.43
N TYR A 171 -11.11 -5.11 -16.46
CA TYR A 171 -11.55 -4.87 -17.83
C TYR A 171 -13.09 -4.76 -17.92
N PRO A 172 -13.67 -3.90 -18.76
CA PRO A 172 -12.97 -2.97 -19.66
C PRO A 172 -12.87 -1.51 -19.14
N TYR A 173 -13.63 -1.11 -18.11
CA TYR A 173 -13.84 0.30 -17.75
C TYR A 173 -13.61 0.62 -16.27
N ARG A 174 -13.29 -0.37 -15.44
CA ARG A 174 -12.91 -0.08 -14.06
C ARG A 174 -11.42 0.25 -14.00
N MET A 175 -11.13 1.52 -13.77
CA MET A 175 -9.76 2.05 -13.78
C MET A 175 -9.54 3.10 -12.70
N ALA A 176 -8.26 3.42 -12.45
CA ALA A 176 -7.91 4.50 -11.55
C ALA A 176 -8.51 5.83 -12.04
N THR A 177 -9.11 6.57 -11.12
CA THR A 177 -9.80 7.84 -11.37
C THR A 177 -9.18 8.97 -10.53
N GLY A 178 -9.52 10.22 -10.82
CA GLY A 178 -8.91 11.38 -10.17
C GLY A 178 -9.14 11.48 -8.66
N ASP A 179 -10.17 10.84 -8.13
CA ASP A 179 -10.48 10.75 -6.71
C ASP A 179 -9.77 9.59 -5.99
N THR A 180 -9.08 8.71 -6.73
CA THR A 180 -8.33 7.58 -6.15
C THR A 180 -6.88 7.98 -5.87
N LEU A 181 -6.30 7.43 -4.80
CA LEU A 181 -4.87 7.64 -4.52
C LEU A 181 -3.99 7.17 -5.68
N GLU A 182 -4.34 6.07 -6.30
CA GLU A 182 -3.64 5.47 -7.44
C GLU A 182 -3.63 6.41 -8.64
N GLY A 183 -4.75 7.02 -8.98
CA GLY A 183 -4.84 8.04 -10.05
C GLY A 183 -4.04 9.30 -9.72
N GLN A 184 -4.08 9.75 -8.47
CA GLN A 184 -3.30 10.89 -8.00
C GLN A 184 -1.80 10.61 -8.03
N LEU A 185 -1.37 9.39 -7.68
CA LEU A 185 0.04 8.98 -7.76
C LEU A 185 0.56 8.96 -9.19
N LEU A 186 -0.23 8.46 -10.14
CA LEU A 186 0.11 8.54 -11.56
C LEU A 186 0.35 10.00 -11.97
N ALA A 187 -0.56 10.90 -11.64
CA ALA A 187 -0.42 12.32 -11.94
C ALA A 187 0.79 12.95 -11.23
N GLN A 188 1.04 12.59 -9.97
CA GLN A 188 2.15 13.13 -9.18
C GLN A 188 3.51 12.83 -9.80
N VAL A 189 3.70 11.66 -10.40
CA VAL A 189 4.99 11.27 -11.00
C VAL A 189 5.14 11.68 -12.46
N GLY A 190 4.09 12.22 -13.07
CA GLY A 190 4.17 12.81 -14.42
C GLY A 190 3.40 12.05 -15.51
N PHE A 191 2.49 11.14 -15.17
CA PHE A 191 1.51 10.64 -16.13
C PHE A 191 0.31 11.59 -16.25
N HIS A 192 -0.37 11.57 -17.38
CA HIS A 192 -1.76 11.95 -17.47
C HIS A 192 -2.61 10.70 -17.16
N CYS A 193 -3.38 10.71 -16.09
CA CYS A 193 -4.27 9.59 -15.75
C CYS A 193 -5.51 9.66 -16.63
N SER A 194 -5.74 8.64 -17.45
CA SER A 194 -6.90 8.59 -18.36
C SER A 194 -8.26 8.77 -17.66
N GLY A 195 -8.35 8.35 -16.40
CA GLY A 195 -9.55 8.49 -15.56
C GLY A 195 -9.60 9.78 -14.72
N ALA A 196 -8.73 10.77 -14.95
CA ALA A 196 -8.55 11.93 -14.07
C ALA A 196 -9.85 12.74 -13.81
N ASP A 197 -10.72 12.84 -14.81
CA ASP A 197 -11.98 13.60 -14.74
C ASP A 197 -13.15 12.79 -14.15
N TYR A 198 -12.93 11.52 -13.80
CA TYR A 198 -13.95 10.60 -13.31
C TYR A 198 -13.71 10.22 -11.85
N THR A 199 -14.69 9.49 -11.27
CA THR A 199 -14.69 9.10 -9.86
C THR A 199 -15.09 7.65 -9.64
N ASN A 200 -14.82 7.12 -8.44
CA ASN A 200 -15.27 5.80 -7.99
C ASN A 200 -14.76 4.63 -8.84
N TRP A 201 -13.56 4.74 -9.41
CA TRP A 201 -12.95 3.70 -10.25
C TRP A 201 -13.78 3.38 -11.51
N LEU A 202 -14.59 4.29 -11.97
CA LEU A 202 -15.48 4.06 -13.12
C LEU A 202 -15.18 5.04 -14.25
N TYR A 203 -14.89 4.50 -15.42
CA TYR A 203 -14.81 5.24 -16.67
C TYR A 203 -16.08 4.99 -17.49
N PRO A 204 -16.68 6.00 -18.17
CA PRO A 204 -17.89 5.80 -18.96
C PRO A 204 -17.66 4.83 -20.13
N GLU A 205 -18.44 3.75 -20.18
CA GLU A 205 -18.33 2.75 -21.23
C GLU A 205 -18.52 3.36 -22.64
N SER A 206 -19.40 4.35 -22.74
CA SER A 206 -19.67 5.07 -24.01
C SER A 206 -18.46 5.84 -24.55
N GLU A 207 -17.48 6.17 -23.69
CA GLU A 207 -16.30 6.96 -24.02
C GLU A 207 -15.03 6.12 -24.20
N LEU A 208 -15.06 4.81 -23.88
CA LEU A 208 -13.90 3.92 -24.01
C LEU A 208 -13.26 3.95 -25.41
N ARG A 209 -14.05 4.13 -26.45
CA ARG A 209 -13.54 4.17 -27.84
C ARG A 209 -12.79 5.46 -28.19
N ALA A 210 -12.98 6.51 -27.42
CA ALA A 210 -12.26 7.76 -27.58
C ALA A 210 -10.99 7.81 -26.73
N LEU A 211 -10.77 6.78 -25.90
CA LEU A 211 -9.62 6.66 -25.05
C LEU A 211 -8.39 6.23 -25.86
N GLU A 212 -7.31 7.00 -25.77
CA GLU A 212 -6.07 6.79 -26.55
C GLU A 212 -4.84 6.72 -25.63
N PRO A 213 -4.76 5.74 -24.73
CA PRO A 213 -3.64 5.64 -23.79
C PRO A 213 -2.32 5.28 -24.51
N ASP A 214 -1.23 5.86 -24.01
CA ASP A 214 0.14 5.50 -24.39
C ASP A 214 0.62 4.24 -23.69
N VAL A 215 0.09 3.99 -22.48
CA VAL A 215 0.39 2.80 -21.68
C VAL A 215 -0.85 2.31 -20.94
N ILE A 216 -0.98 0.98 -20.81
CA ILE A 216 -2.03 0.34 -20.01
C ILE A 216 -1.40 -0.57 -18.97
N PHE A 217 -1.80 -0.39 -17.72
CA PHE A 217 -1.46 -1.25 -16.60
C PHE A 217 -2.69 -2.06 -16.22
N CYS A 218 -2.53 -3.38 -16.04
CA CYS A 218 -3.59 -4.30 -15.65
C CYS A 218 -3.33 -4.82 -14.23
N ALA A 219 -4.38 -4.85 -13.40
CA ALA A 219 -4.28 -5.42 -12.06
C ALA A 219 -4.06 -6.95 -12.10
N GLU A 220 -4.57 -7.62 -13.13
CA GLU A 220 -4.49 -9.07 -13.28
C GLU A 220 -3.70 -9.44 -14.53
N ALA A 221 -2.83 -10.46 -14.39
CA ALA A 221 -1.95 -10.86 -15.48
C ALA A 221 -2.68 -11.45 -16.71
N ASP A 222 -3.81 -12.11 -16.50
CA ASP A 222 -4.63 -12.68 -17.56
C ASP A 222 -5.46 -11.62 -18.32
N GLU A 223 -5.64 -10.44 -17.74
CA GLU A 223 -6.28 -9.31 -18.43
C GLU A 223 -5.41 -8.71 -19.54
N VAL A 224 -4.08 -8.86 -19.50
CA VAL A 224 -3.15 -8.30 -20.51
C VAL A 224 -3.52 -8.76 -21.91
N GLU A 225 -3.70 -10.06 -22.13
CA GLU A 225 -4.07 -10.57 -23.44
C GLU A 225 -5.53 -10.22 -23.82
N THR A 226 -6.42 -10.18 -22.84
CA THR A 226 -7.80 -9.73 -23.04
C THR A 226 -7.81 -8.27 -23.55
N VAL A 227 -7.05 -7.38 -22.91
CA VAL A 227 -6.92 -5.97 -23.32
C VAL A 227 -6.33 -5.87 -24.73
N LYS A 228 -5.24 -6.56 -25.04
CA LYS A 228 -4.57 -6.53 -26.34
C LYS A 228 -5.47 -6.98 -27.48
N GLN A 229 -6.40 -7.90 -27.24
CA GLN A 229 -7.29 -8.48 -28.27
C GLN A 229 -8.67 -7.82 -28.27
N SER A 230 -8.99 -6.99 -27.30
CA SER A 230 -10.30 -6.42 -27.10
C SER A 230 -10.70 -5.45 -28.20
N TYR A 231 -11.99 -5.28 -28.35
CA TYR A 231 -12.55 -4.32 -29.32
C TYR A 231 -12.27 -2.86 -28.90
N GLU A 232 -12.23 -2.60 -27.62
CA GLU A 232 -12.04 -1.28 -27.04
C GLU A 232 -10.58 -0.80 -27.16
N TYR A 233 -9.61 -1.70 -26.93
CA TYR A 233 -8.21 -1.31 -26.78
C TYR A 233 -7.25 -1.76 -27.88
N LYS A 234 -7.59 -2.77 -28.72
CA LYS A 234 -6.67 -3.32 -29.72
C LYS A 234 -6.06 -2.34 -30.72
N VAL A 235 -6.65 -1.15 -30.86
CA VAL A 235 -6.22 -0.14 -31.83
C VAL A 235 -5.51 1.07 -31.19
N VAL A 236 -5.47 1.14 -29.85
CA VAL A 236 -4.81 2.26 -29.15
C VAL A 236 -3.29 2.18 -29.23
N ALA A 237 -2.61 3.30 -28.98
CA ALA A 237 -1.16 3.39 -29.03
C ALA A 237 -0.45 2.41 -28.08
N ALA A 238 -0.98 2.25 -26.87
CA ALA A 238 -0.44 1.31 -25.88
C ALA A 238 -0.33 -0.12 -26.41
N VAL A 239 -1.37 -0.62 -27.09
CA VAL A 239 -1.38 -1.99 -27.64
C VAL A 239 -0.45 -2.11 -28.86
N LYS A 240 -0.45 -1.14 -29.75
CA LYS A 240 0.40 -1.14 -30.95
C LYS A 240 1.88 -1.10 -30.63
N ASN A 241 2.26 -0.44 -29.55
CA ASN A 241 3.64 -0.24 -29.09
C ASN A 241 4.06 -1.25 -28.02
N ASP A 242 3.27 -2.29 -27.77
CA ASP A 242 3.46 -3.30 -26.72
C ASP A 242 3.66 -2.70 -25.31
N LYS A 243 2.93 -1.61 -25.02
CA LYS A 243 2.92 -0.89 -23.74
C LYS A 243 1.71 -1.31 -22.87
N VAL A 244 1.49 -2.61 -22.73
CA VAL A 244 0.49 -3.20 -21.83
C VAL A 244 1.19 -4.15 -20.89
N MET A 245 1.13 -3.91 -19.57
CA MET A 245 1.74 -4.77 -18.57
C MET A 245 0.82 -5.03 -17.38
N ALA A 246 0.94 -6.22 -16.79
CA ALA A 246 0.37 -6.49 -15.48
C ALA A 246 1.28 -5.90 -14.37
N ILE A 247 0.65 -5.42 -13.31
CA ILE A 247 1.36 -4.96 -12.11
C ILE A 247 1.00 -5.84 -10.92
N ASP A 248 1.82 -5.86 -9.89
CA ASP A 248 1.41 -6.38 -8.57
C ASP A 248 0.44 -5.37 -7.91
N PHE A 249 -0.85 -5.48 -8.28
CA PHE A 249 -1.85 -4.55 -7.80
C PHE A 249 -2.08 -4.66 -6.29
N THR A 250 -1.88 -5.85 -5.70
CA THR A 250 -1.93 -6.02 -4.25
C THR A 250 -0.84 -5.19 -3.57
N ALA A 251 0.39 -5.24 -4.07
CA ALA A 251 1.47 -4.38 -3.59
C ALA A 251 1.14 -2.89 -3.79
N PHE A 252 0.58 -2.54 -4.95
CA PHE A 252 0.20 -1.17 -5.28
C PHE A 252 -0.91 -0.62 -4.38
N GLN A 253 -1.77 -1.47 -3.82
CA GLN A 253 -2.84 -1.06 -2.89
C GLN A 253 -2.43 -1.02 -1.42
N ASN A 254 -1.37 -1.73 -1.01
CA ASN A 254 -1.05 -1.90 0.41
C ASN A 254 -0.46 -0.67 1.09
N GLN A 255 -0.15 0.41 0.36
CA GLN A 255 0.42 1.64 0.89
C GLN A 255 1.73 1.42 1.69
N SER A 256 2.49 0.41 1.29
CA SER A 256 3.84 0.08 1.77
C SER A 256 4.91 0.59 0.79
N LEU A 257 6.20 0.36 1.07
CA LEU A 257 7.28 0.67 0.13
C LEU A 257 7.07 -0.01 -1.23
N ARG A 258 6.46 -1.20 -1.26
CA ARG A 258 6.16 -1.94 -2.50
C ARG A 258 5.21 -1.19 -3.43
N MET A 259 4.32 -0.35 -2.91
CA MET A 259 3.48 0.54 -3.72
C MET A 259 4.35 1.46 -4.58
N PHE A 260 5.37 2.06 -3.99
CA PHE A 260 6.27 3.00 -4.65
C PHE A 260 7.29 2.30 -5.55
N ASP A 261 7.72 1.07 -5.21
CA ASP A 261 8.50 0.21 -6.10
C ASP A 261 7.73 -0.09 -7.38
N THR A 262 6.47 -0.52 -7.26
CA THR A 262 5.58 -0.78 -8.40
C THR A 262 5.39 0.47 -9.27
N LEU A 263 5.19 1.64 -8.65
CA LEU A 263 5.06 2.91 -9.37
C LEU A 263 6.34 3.25 -10.17
N ALA A 264 7.52 3.02 -9.59
CA ALA A 264 8.79 3.23 -10.26
C ALA A 264 8.99 2.24 -11.44
N GLU A 265 8.56 0.99 -11.29
CA GLU A 265 8.56 -0.01 -12.36
C GLU A 265 7.61 0.38 -13.50
N MET A 266 6.40 0.84 -13.19
CA MET A 266 5.44 1.36 -14.17
C MET A 266 6.04 2.51 -14.99
N ALA A 267 6.69 3.47 -14.33
CA ALA A 267 7.34 4.60 -15.00
C ALA A 267 8.50 4.16 -15.89
N LYS A 268 9.35 3.23 -15.44
CA LYS A 268 10.44 2.65 -16.24
C LYS A 268 9.93 1.89 -17.46
N PHE A 269 8.91 1.06 -17.29
CA PHE A 269 8.29 0.33 -18.40
C PHE A 269 7.75 1.28 -19.47
N THR A 270 7.11 2.37 -19.04
CA THR A 270 6.57 3.37 -19.96
C THR A 270 7.67 4.06 -20.74
N ALA A 271 8.74 4.49 -20.05
CA ALA A 271 9.86 5.21 -20.63
C ALA A 271 10.84 4.34 -21.46
N ALA A 272 10.77 3.01 -21.34
CA ALA A 272 11.62 2.12 -22.13
C ALA A 272 11.27 2.25 -23.63
N GLU A 273 12.29 2.26 -24.49
CA GLU A 273 12.07 2.17 -25.95
C GLU A 273 11.41 0.83 -26.29
N PRO A 274 10.54 0.80 -27.32
CA PRO A 274 10.02 -0.48 -27.83
C PRO A 274 11.18 -1.39 -28.21
N ALA A 275 11.08 -2.68 -27.91
CA ALA A 275 12.08 -3.64 -28.37
C ALA A 275 12.18 -3.55 -29.90
N GLU A 276 13.39 -3.37 -30.43
CA GLU A 276 13.62 -3.43 -31.88
C GLU A 276 13.10 -4.79 -32.40
N ALA A 277 12.17 -4.73 -33.37
CA ALA A 277 11.51 -5.91 -33.95
C ALA A 277 12.43 -6.67 -34.89
#